data_6e3448e26b899367cda2be5aba90c074
#
_entry.id   6e3448e26b899367cda2be5aba90c074
#
_cell.length_a   1.000
_cell.length_b   1.000
_cell.length_c   1.000
_cell.angle_alpha   90.00
_cell.angle_beta   90.00
_cell.angle_gamma   90.00
#
_symmetry.space_group_name_H-M   'P 1'
#
loop_
_entity.id
_entity.type
_entity.pdbx_description
1 polymer ?
#
loop_
_entity_poly.entity_id
_entity_poly.type
_entity_poly.pdbx_seq_one_letter_code
_entity_poly.pdbx_strand_id
1 'polypeptide(L)'
;VPILGAGVVGDYALSSPTRQFCGSYVGKQHVVGIMLTGDFNPYFRIMHGCTPLDGVYHRITKIEGPVIYEIDGKPIVEMIDELYGNQAWRRQHPVNLLTIGVNHGRRFEESNESNYVNRLITGALPNGEGIGIFEPDLEPGTEIQFMLRDTAKMIESAKRNSAELMEQIKADGREALFGMYIDCAGRTATYSNTTTEEASVVQEVFNQYNTPLLGFYSGVEVAPLLQKSRGLDWTGILVVLAKE
;
A
#
# COMPACT_ATOMS: atom_id res chain seq x y z
N VAL A 1 9.90 -7.40 -17.25
CA VAL A 1 10.76 -6.79 -16.22
C VAL A 1 9.83 -6.18 -15.17
N PRO A 2 9.92 -6.57 -13.89
CA PRO A 2 9.15 -5.94 -12.83
C PRO A 2 9.60 -4.50 -12.63
N ILE A 3 8.66 -3.57 -12.42
CA ILE A 3 8.91 -2.19 -12.03
C ILE A 3 8.46 -2.06 -10.58
N LEU A 4 9.41 -1.71 -9.72
CA LEU A 4 9.16 -1.42 -8.32
C LEU A 4 9.65 0.00 -8.04
N GLY A 5 8.95 0.73 -7.19
CA GLY A 5 9.31 2.12 -6.94
C GLY A 5 8.45 2.80 -5.90
N ALA A 6 8.63 4.10 -5.82
CA ALA A 6 8.00 4.94 -4.83
C ALA A 6 7.69 6.34 -5.35
N GLY A 7 6.60 6.91 -4.89
CA GLY A 7 6.33 8.34 -4.99
C GLY A 7 7.03 9.11 -3.88
N VAL A 8 7.63 10.23 -4.24
CA VAL A 8 8.35 11.08 -3.29
C VAL A 8 7.35 11.92 -2.48
N VAL A 9 7.48 11.90 -1.16
CA VAL A 9 6.74 12.77 -0.25
C VAL A 9 7.67 13.82 0.36
N GLY A 10 7.25 15.09 0.37
CA GLY A 10 8.06 16.19 0.92
C GLY A 10 7.88 16.33 2.43
N ASP A 11 6.65 16.37 2.86
CA ASP A 11 6.22 16.33 4.26
C ASP A 11 4.82 15.73 4.35
N TYR A 12 4.38 15.44 5.58
CA TYR A 12 3.05 14.84 5.81
C TYR A 12 1.87 15.76 5.49
N ALA A 13 2.09 17.07 5.44
CA ALA A 13 1.09 18.04 5.01
C ALA A 13 1.05 18.20 3.48
N LEU A 14 1.92 17.51 2.74
CA LEU A 14 2.10 17.60 1.29
C LEU A 14 2.37 19.04 0.81
N SER A 15 2.93 19.87 1.68
CA SER A 15 3.15 21.29 1.44
C SER A 15 4.57 21.58 0.91
N SER A 16 5.53 20.73 1.22
CA SER A 16 6.92 20.90 0.78
C SER A 16 7.16 20.36 -0.63
N PRO A 17 7.91 21.07 -1.45
CA PRO A 17 8.22 20.62 -2.80
C PRO A 17 9.13 19.38 -2.76
N THR A 18 8.75 18.35 -3.50
CA THR A 18 9.58 17.15 -3.70
C THR A 18 10.67 17.38 -4.74
N ARG A 19 11.75 16.62 -4.66
CA ARG A 19 12.87 16.68 -5.61
C ARG A 19 13.32 15.27 -5.96
N GLN A 20 13.75 15.12 -7.21
CA GLN A 20 14.35 13.90 -7.74
C GLN A 20 15.80 14.19 -8.12
N PHE A 21 16.66 13.18 -7.92
CA PHE A 21 18.11 13.30 -8.12
C PHE A 21 18.59 12.22 -9.09
N CYS A 22 19.44 12.62 -10.03
CA CYS A 22 20.13 11.69 -10.91
C CYS A 22 21.53 12.23 -11.21
N GLY A 23 22.57 11.65 -10.60
CA GLY A 23 23.92 12.20 -10.64
C GLY A 23 23.96 13.60 -10.05
N SER A 24 24.44 14.56 -10.81
CA SER A 24 24.46 15.99 -10.44
C SER A 24 23.15 16.73 -10.72
N TYR A 25 22.20 16.08 -11.40
CA TYR A 25 20.90 16.69 -11.71
C TYR A 25 19.96 16.64 -10.52
N VAL A 26 19.30 17.77 -10.25
CA VAL A 26 18.24 17.91 -9.24
C VAL A 26 17.03 18.56 -9.90
N GLY A 27 15.89 17.90 -9.91
CA GLY A 27 14.67 18.40 -10.56
C GLY A 27 13.41 18.20 -9.74
N LYS A 28 12.30 18.69 -10.28
CA LYS A 28 10.94 18.51 -9.75
C LYS A 28 10.09 17.89 -10.85
N GLN A 29 9.06 17.13 -10.46
CA GLN A 29 8.10 16.51 -11.40
C GLN A 29 8.78 15.60 -12.45
N HIS A 30 9.77 14.83 -12.00
CA HIS A 30 10.50 13.88 -12.83
C HIS A 30 10.37 12.47 -12.29
N VAL A 31 10.59 11.51 -13.17
CA VAL A 31 10.80 10.12 -12.80
C VAL A 31 12.29 9.82 -12.90
N VAL A 32 12.85 9.22 -11.87
CA VAL A 32 14.21 8.68 -11.86
C VAL A 32 14.13 7.18 -11.68
N GLY A 33 14.86 6.43 -12.46
CA GLY A 33 14.89 4.97 -12.41
C GLY A 33 16.30 4.41 -12.50
N ILE A 34 16.48 3.23 -11.91
CA ILE A 34 17.70 2.43 -12.02
C ILE A 34 17.30 1.10 -12.64
N MET A 35 17.97 0.70 -13.68
CA MET A 35 17.86 -0.65 -14.23
C MET A 35 19.02 -1.48 -13.70
N LEU A 36 18.68 -2.56 -12.98
CA LEU A 36 19.66 -3.53 -12.48
C LEU A 36 19.70 -4.72 -13.44
N THR A 37 20.90 -5.14 -13.82
CA THR A 37 21.15 -6.31 -14.67
C THR A 37 22.27 -7.14 -14.07
N GLY A 38 22.18 -8.46 -14.21
CA GLY A 38 23.17 -9.40 -13.66
C GLY A 38 22.56 -10.76 -13.36
N ASP A 39 23.36 -11.63 -12.75
CA ASP A 39 22.98 -13.00 -12.37
C ASP A 39 22.25 -12.98 -11.02
N PHE A 40 21.06 -12.39 -11.01
CA PHE A 40 20.20 -12.36 -9.84
C PHE A 40 18.72 -12.40 -10.25
N ASN A 41 17.87 -12.87 -9.33
CA ASN A 41 16.42 -12.85 -9.45
C ASN A 41 15.82 -11.95 -8.40
N PRO A 42 14.86 -11.07 -8.79
CA PRO A 42 14.08 -10.28 -7.85
C PRO A 42 12.95 -11.12 -7.27
N TYR A 43 12.91 -11.24 -5.96
CA TYR A 43 11.80 -11.73 -5.18
C TYR A 43 11.10 -10.55 -4.54
N PHE A 44 9.78 -10.55 -4.44
CA PHE A 44 9.07 -9.46 -3.78
C PHE A 44 7.78 -9.91 -3.11
N ARG A 45 7.37 -9.15 -2.11
CA ARG A 45 6.07 -9.24 -1.45
C ARG A 45 5.44 -7.88 -1.35
N ILE A 46 4.11 -7.88 -1.51
CA ILE A 46 3.22 -6.77 -1.25
C ILE A 46 2.48 -7.12 0.04
N MET A 47 2.52 -6.26 1.04
CA MET A 47 1.94 -6.50 2.35
C MET A 47 1.27 -5.24 2.89
N HIS A 48 0.07 -5.41 3.44
CA HIS A 48 -0.68 -4.29 4.00
C HIS A 48 -1.42 -4.63 5.30
N GLY A 49 -1.71 -5.91 5.55
CA GLY A 49 -2.43 -6.35 6.74
C GLY A 49 -3.89 -5.88 6.83
N CYS A 50 -4.42 -5.24 5.78
CA CYS A 50 -5.82 -4.87 5.73
C CYS A 50 -6.69 -6.09 5.42
N THR A 51 -7.87 -6.15 6.04
CA THR A 51 -8.82 -7.25 5.86
C THR A 51 -10.18 -6.71 5.46
N PRO A 52 -10.95 -7.43 4.61
CA PRO A 52 -12.33 -7.06 4.34
C PRO A 52 -13.12 -6.88 5.64
N LEU A 53 -13.87 -5.79 5.75
CA LEU A 53 -14.63 -5.46 6.97
C LEU A 53 -15.74 -6.48 7.24
N ASP A 54 -16.50 -6.82 6.20
CA ASP A 54 -17.67 -7.69 6.28
C ASP A 54 -17.75 -8.72 5.12
N GLY A 55 -16.80 -8.67 4.20
CA GLY A 55 -16.78 -9.53 3.01
C GLY A 55 -17.79 -9.15 1.92
N VAL A 56 -18.56 -8.07 2.10
CA VAL A 56 -19.54 -7.60 1.11
C VAL A 56 -18.82 -6.88 -0.04
N TYR A 57 -19.22 -7.23 -1.26
CA TYR A 57 -18.76 -6.53 -2.47
C TYR A 57 -19.78 -5.46 -2.85
N HIS A 58 -19.30 -4.26 -3.00
CA HIS A 58 -20.04 -3.08 -3.40
C HIS A 58 -19.62 -2.63 -4.80
N ARG A 59 -20.48 -1.93 -5.50
CA ARG A 59 -20.17 -1.41 -6.83
C ARG A 59 -20.17 0.11 -6.84
N ILE A 60 -19.10 0.71 -7.33
CA ILE A 60 -19.04 2.15 -7.56
C ILE A 60 -20.07 2.52 -8.64
N THR A 61 -21.05 3.34 -8.29
CA THR A 61 -22.10 3.79 -9.23
C THR A 61 -21.87 5.21 -9.72
N LYS A 62 -21.18 6.05 -8.91
CA LYS A 62 -20.80 7.41 -9.33
C LYS A 62 -19.43 7.79 -8.79
N ILE A 63 -18.53 8.13 -9.72
CA ILE A 63 -17.16 8.61 -9.43
C ILE A 63 -16.76 9.64 -10.49
N GLU A 64 -16.05 10.68 -10.09
CA GLU A 64 -15.48 11.70 -10.99
C GLU A 64 -14.03 11.98 -10.55
N GLY A 65 -13.07 11.58 -11.40
CA GLY A 65 -11.65 11.65 -11.05
C GLY A 65 -11.35 10.93 -9.73
N PRO A 66 -10.73 11.60 -8.74
CA PRO A 66 -10.42 10.99 -7.44
C PRO A 66 -11.58 11.01 -6.44
N VAL A 67 -12.81 11.34 -6.85
CA VAL A 67 -13.94 11.51 -5.93
C VAL A 67 -15.01 10.47 -6.17
N ILE A 68 -15.28 9.65 -5.16
CA ILE A 68 -16.41 8.71 -5.15
C ILE A 68 -17.60 9.37 -4.46
N TYR A 69 -18.73 9.40 -5.16
CA TYR A 69 -20.00 9.94 -4.66
C TYR A 69 -20.98 8.87 -4.22
N GLU A 70 -21.09 7.79 -5.02
CA GLU A 70 -22.11 6.77 -4.78
C GLU A 70 -21.56 5.35 -4.96
N ILE A 71 -22.03 4.48 -4.09
CA ILE A 71 -21.81 3.02 -4.12
C ILE A 71 -23.17 2.35 -4.02
N ASP A 72 -23.45 1.38 -4.92
CA ASP A 72 -24.74 0.66 -4.99
C ASP A 72 -25.95 1.61 -5.09
N GLY A 73 -25.79 2.77 -5.73
CA GLY A 73 -26.81 3.79 -5.88
C GLY A 73 -27.11 4.59 -4.60
N LYS A 74 -26.27 4.47 -3.56
CA LYS A 74 -26.37 5.22 -2.30
C LYS A 74 -25.19 6.16 -2.12
N PRO A 75 -25.37 7.32 -1.47
CA PRO A 75 -24.27 8.20 -1.12
C PRO A 75 -23.22 7.47 -0.27
N ILE A 76 -21.95 7.47 -0.72
CA ILE A 76 -20.88 6.76 -0.01
C ILE A 76 -20.66 7.30 1.40
N VAL A 77 -20.86 8.59 1.60
CA VAL A 77 -20.68 9.24 2.91
C VAL A 77 -21.68 8.71 3.95
N GLU A 78 -22.92 8.44 3.53
CA GLU A 78 -23.95 7.84 4.40
C GLU A 78 -23.58 6.38 4.75
N MET A 79 -23.09 5.62 3.79
CA MET A 79 -22.63 4.25 4.05
C MET A 79 -21.48 4.22 5.05
N ILE A 80 -20.52 5.14 4.93
CA ILE A 80 -19.40 5.20 5.89
C ILE A 80 -19.88 5.68 7.26
N ASP A 81 -20.85 6.61 7.34
CA ASP A 81 -21.48 6.99 8.60
C ASP A 81 -22.12 5.79 9.31
N GLU A 82 -22.81 4.94 8.56
CA GLU A 82 -23.40 3.71 9.09
C GLU A 82 -22.32 2.74 9.61
N LEU A 83 -21.23 2.54 8.85
CA LEU A 83 -20.11 1.69 9.26
C LEU A 83 -19.41 2.18 10.54
N TYR A 84 -19.23 3.49 10.69
CA TYR A 84 -18.65 4.09 11.89
C TYR A 84 -19.65 4.28 13.03
N GLY A 85 -20.95 4.22 12.75
CA GLY A 85 -22.03 4.56 13.70
C GLY A 85 -22.06 6.03 14.11
N ASN A 86 -21.27 6.89 13.46
CA ASN A 86 -21.20 8.33 13.70
C ASN A 86 -20.49 9.06 12.55
N GLN A 87 -20.43 10.40 12.63
CA GLN A 87 -19.83 11.26 11.59
C GLN A 87 -18.44 11.79 11.95
N ALA A 88 -17.82 11.31 13.04
CA ALA A 88 -16.52 11.83 13.49
C ALA A 88 -15.37 11.55 12.48
N TRP A 89 -15.48 10.47 11.72
CA TRP A 89 -14.53 10.11 10.67
C TRP A 89 -14.39 11.19 9.58
N ARG A 90 -15.44 11.98 9.32
CA ARG A 90 -15.43 13.05 8.30
C ARG A 90 -14.40 14.15 8.58
N ARG A 91 -13.85 14.21 9.81
CA ARG A 91 -12.80 15.15 10.21
C ARG A 91 -11.39 14.54 10.06
N GLN A 92 -11.31 13.28 9.69
CA GLN A 92 -10.02 12.60 9.51
C GLN A 92 -9.48 12.88 8.10
N HIS A 93 -8.21 13.23 8.01
CA HIS A 93 -7.47 13.48 6.77
C HIS A 93 -6.04 12.92 6.92
N PRO A 94 -5.76 11.70 6.43
CA PRO A 94 -6.65 10.70 5.81
C PRO A 94 -7.54 9.96 6.83
N VAL A 95 -8.51 9.19 6.32
CA VAL A 95 -9.32 8.28 7.15
C VAL A 95 -8.46 7.12 7.61
N ASN A 96 -8.37 6.90 8.93
CA ASN A 96 -7.35 6.02 9.50
C ASN A 96 -7.71 4.54 9.53
N LEU A 97 -8.96 4.19 9.88
CA LEU A 97 -9.35 2.80 10.11
C LEU A 97 -9.93 2.12 8.88
N LEU A 98 -10.47 2.90 7.95
CA LEU A 98 -11.16 2.39 6.78
C LEU A 98 -10.38 2.74 5.51
N THR A 99 -10.28 1.77 4.61
CA THR A 99 -9.78 1.96 3.26
C THR A 99 -10.67 1.21 2.27
N ILE A 100 -10.49 1.46 0.99
CA ILE A 100 -11.18 0.74 -0.07
C ILE A 100 -10.23 -0.30 -0.63
N GLY A 101 -10.69 -1.54 -0.80
CA GLY A 101 -9.94 -2.61 -1.42
C GLY A 101 -10.57 -3.06 -2.72
N VAL A 102 -9.77 -3.18 -3.76
CA VAL A 102 -10.14 -3.85 -5.02
C VAL A 102 -9.54 -5.23 -5.03
N ASN A 103 -10.38 -6.26 -5.00
CA ASN A 103 -9.95 -7.65 -5.07
C ASN A 103 -9.70 -8.05 -6.53
N HIS A 104 -8.46 -8.38 -6.85
CA HIS A 104 -8.06 -8.91 -8.15
C HIS A 104 -7.94 -10.45 -8.16
N GLY A 105 -8.15 -11.10 -7.01
CA GLY A 105 -8.24 -12.56 -6.87
C GLY A 105 -9.66 -13.08 -7.18
N ARG A 106 -9.92 -14.31 -6.78
CA ARG A 106 -11.25 -14.91 -6.94
C ARG A 106 -12.19 -14.49 -5.81
N ARG A 107 -13.42 -14.19 -6.15
CA ARG A 107 -14.42 -13.55 -5.28
C ARG A 107 -14.77 -14.32 -4.01
N PHE A 108 -14.75 -15.62 -4.05
CA PHE A 108 -15.20 -16.50 -2.95
C PHE A 108 -14.10 -17.38 -2.37
N GLU A 109 -12.84 -17.05 -2.66
CA GLU A 109 -11.70 -17.67 -2.00
C GLU A 109 -11.38 -16.95 -0.68
N GLU A 110 -10.60 -17.61 0.16
CA GLU A 110 -10.07 -17.01 1.37
C GLU A 110 -9.33 -15.71 1.04
N SER A 111 -9.58 -14.68 1.84
CA SER A 111 -8.99 -13.37 1.63
C SER A 111 -7.46 -13.44 1.72
N ASN A 112 -6.79 -13.12 0.61
CA ASN A 112 -5.35 -13.04 0.55
C ASN A 112 -4.95 -11.59 0.25
N GLU A 113 -4.21 -10.96 1.14
CA GLU A 113 -3.79 -9.56 0.99
C GLU A 113 -3.05 -9.28 -0.32
N SER A 114 -2.29 -10.25 -0.85
CA SER A 114 -1.58 -10.11 -2.12
C SER A 114 -2.48 -9.94 -3.35
N ASN A 115 -3.79 -10.16 -3.22
CA ASN A 115 -4.78 -9.97 -4.26
C ASN A 115 -5.47 -8.61 -4.20
N TYR A 116 -5.25 -7.83 -3.15
CA TYR A 116 -5.92 -6.55 -2.96
C TYR A 116 -5.05 -5.37 -3.34
N VAL A 117 -5.67 -4.41 -4.01
CA VAL A 117 -5.15 -3.05 -4.15
C VAL A 117 -5.96 -2.16 -3.24
N ASN A 118 -5.31 -1.60 -2.23
CA ASN A 118 -5.94 -0.64 -1.35
C ASN A 118 -5.96 0.76 -1.98
N ARG A 119 -7.01 1.53 -1.66
CA ARG A 119 -7.12 2.94 -2.01
C ARG A 119 -7.39 3.76 -0.75
N LEU A 120 -6.43 4.61 -0.43
CA LEU A 120 -6.49 5.51 0.71
C LEU A 120 -7.64 6.50 0.52
N ILE A 121 -8.51 6.60 1.54
CA ILE A 121 -9.55 7.63 1.61
C ILE A 121 -8.92 8.89 2.18
N THR A 122 -8.76 9.92 1.36
CA THR A 122 -8.13 11.19 1.76
C THR A 122 -8.99 12.00 2.72
N GLY A 123 -10.30 11.76 2.71
CA GLY A 123 -11.28 12.37 3.60
C GLY A 123 -12.63 12.59 2.92
N ALA A 124 -13.61 13.05 3.70
CA ALA A 124 -14.88 13.52 3.15
C ALA A 124 -14.69 14.89 2.47
N LEU A 125 -15.43 15.13 1.39
CA LEU A 125 -15.49 16.45 0.76
C LEU A 125 -16.09 17.49 1.73
N PRO A 126 -15.72 18.79 1.63
CA PRO A 126 -16.25 19.84 2.50
C PRO A 126 -17.77 19.98 2.44
N ASN A 127 -18.39 19.70 1.28
CA ASN A 127 -19.84 19.71 1.09
C ASN A 127 -20.54 18.44 1.57
N GLY A 128 -19.76 17.40 1.97
CA GLY A 128 -20.29 16.13 2.46
C GLY A 128 -20.92 15.23 1.39
N GLU A 129 -20.73 15.51 0.09
CA GLU A 129 -21.37 14.77 -1.00
C GLU A 129 -20.58 13.53 -1.45
N GLY A 130 -19.30 13.41 -1.04
CA GLY A 130 -18.44 12.31 -1.47
C GLY A 130 -17.18 12.19 -0.64
N ILE A 131 -16.33 11.26 -1.02
CA ILE A 131 -14.99 11.05 -0.45
C ILE A 131 -13.92 11.18 -1.53
N GLY A 132 -12.78 11.72 -1.16
CA GLY A 132 -11.59 11.69 -1.98
C GLY A 132 -10.82 10.38 -1.81
N ILE A 133 -10.24 9.86 -2.89
CA ILE A 133 -9.24 8.79 -2.87
C ILE A 133 -7.90 9.32 -3.38
N PHE A 134 -6.79 8.67 -2.97
CA PHE A 134 -5.48 9.18 -3.32
C PHE A 134 -5.13 8.89 -4.79
N GLU A 135 -5.29 7.64 -5.24
CA GLU A 135 -5.03 7.23 -6.63
C GLU A 135 -6.33 7.21 -7.46
N PRO A 136 -6.44 8.05 -8.51
CA PRO A 136 -7.67 8.21 -9.28
C PRO A 136 -7.82 7.16 -10.40
N ASP A 137 -7.66 5.89 -10.09
CA ASP A 137 -7.66 4.78 -11.05
C ASP A 137 -8.91 3.89 -10.99
N LEU A 138 -9.91 4.29 -10.21
CA LEU A 138 -11.19 3.59 -10.13
C LEU A 138 -12.19 4.20 -11.12
N GLU A 139 -13.10 3.35 -11.61
CA GLU A 139 -14.09 3.70 -12.63
C GLU A 139 -15.51 3.29 -12.17
N PRO A 140 -16.57 3.88 -12.74
CA PRO A 140 -17.92 3.39 -12.52
C PRO A 140 -18.05 1.90 -12.88
N GLY A 141 -18.69 1.13 -12.02
CA GLY A 141 -18.83 -0.33 -12.17
C GLY A 141 -17.73 -1.14 -11.50
N THR A 142 -16.63 -0.52 -11.02
CA THR A 142 -15.60 -1.21 -10.24
C THR A 142 -16.22 -1.81 -8.98
N GLU A 143 -15.95 -3.09 -8.74
CA GLU A 143 -16.31 -3.75 -7.48
C GLU A 143 -15.24 -3.51 -6.43
N ILE A 144 -15.68 -3.11 -5.25
CA ILE A 144 -14.82 -2.80 -4.10
C ILE A 144 -15.32 -3.50 -2.85
N GLN A 145 -14.46 -3.58 -1.85
CA GLN A 145 -14.82 -3.90 -0.46
C GLN A 145 -14.31 -2.80 0.46
N PHE A 146 -15.04 -2.54 1.53
CA PHE A 146 -14.47 -1.76 2.63
C PHE A 146 -13.48 -2.65 3.39
N MET A 147 -12.29 -2.12 3.61
CA MET A 147 -11.20 -2.83 4.28
C MET A 147 -10.89 -2.16 5.61
N LEU A 148 -10.68 -2.98 6.63
CA LEU A 148 -10.23 -2.52 7.94
C LEU A 148 -8.71 -2.46 7.98
N ARG A 149 -8.17 -1.32 8.39
CA ARG A 149 -6.76 -1.15 8.75
C ARG A 149 -6.60 -1.48 10.23
N ASP A 150 -5.91 -2.55 10.52
CA ASP A 150 -5.57 -2.99 11.86
C ASP A 150 -4.05 -2.97 12.04
N THR A 151 -3.55 -2.16 12.96
CA THR A 151 -2.11 -2.00 13.20
C THR A 151 -1.43 -3.31 13.61
N ALA A 152 -2.09 -4.12 14.43
CA ALA A 152 -1.52 -5.40 14.85
C ALA A 152 -1.37 -6.35 13.65
N LYS A 153 -2.40 -6.42 12.79
CA LYS A 153 -2.34 -7.21 11.56
C LYS A 153 -1.33 -6.68 10.56
N MET A 154 -1.15 -5.35 10.50
CA MET A 154 -0.13 -4.70 9.67
C MET A 154 1.27 -5.20 10.07
N ILE A 155 1.62 -5.12 11.36
CA ILE A 155 2.91 -5.58 11.89
C ILE A 155 3.09 -7.10 11.70
N GLU A 156 2.02 -7.88 11.97
CA GLU A 156 2.02 -9.34 11.74
C GLU A 156 2.25 -9.68 10.27
N SER A 157 1.55 -8.99 9.36
CA SER A 157 1.71 -9.17 7.92
C SER A 157 3.14 -8.90 7.48
N ALA A 158 3.75 -7.80 7.93
CA ALA A 158 5.14 -7.48 7.60
C ALA A 158 6.12 -8.55 8.09
N LYS A 159 5.96 -9.02 9.31
CA LYS A 159 6.79 -10.10 9.88
C LYS A 159 6.63 -11.41 9.13
N ARG A 160 5.39 -11.84 8.91
CA ARG A 160 5.07 -13.08 8.21
C ARG A 160 5.59 -13.06 6.77
N ASN A 161 5.22 -12.04 5.99
CA ASN A 161 5.60 -11.97 4.57
C ASN A 161 7.12 -11.86 4.37
N SER A 162 7.83 -11.14 5.24
CA SER A 162 9.29 -11.07 5.15
C SER A 162 9.94 -12.42 5.47
N ALA A 163 9.48 -13.13 6.51
CA ALA A 163 9.97 -14.46 6.84
C ALA A 163 9.69 -15.48 5.73
N GLU A 164 8.45 -15.52 5.23
CA GLU A 164 8.05 -16.42 4.13
C GLU A 164 8.86 -16.15 2.85
N LEU A 165 9.16 -14.88 2.54
CA LEU A 165 9.98 -14.53 1.38
C LEU A 165 11.39 -15.05 1.52
N MET A 166 12.03 -14.90 2.69
CA MET A 166 13.38 -15.40 2.94
C MET A 166 13.43 -16.92 2.93
N GLU A 167 12.43 -17.59 3.50
CA GLU A 167 12.34 -19.06 3.42
C GLU A 167 12.10 -19.55 1.99
N GLN A 168 11.32 -18.85 1.19
CA GLN A 168 11.13 -19.18 -0.23
C GLN A 168 12.47 -19.10 -0.99
N ILE A 169 13.24 -18.02 -0.82
CA ILE A 169 14.53 -17.84 -1.48
C ILE A 169 15.48 -19.00 -1.12
N LYS A 170 15.50 -19.38 0.16
CA LYS A 170 16.30 -20.51 0.64
C LYS A 170 15.81 -21.84 0.07
N ALA A 171 14.51 -22.08 0.00
CA ALA A 171 13.91 -23.28 -0.58
C ALA A 171 14.21 -23.41 -2.08
N ASP A 172 14.31 -22.29 -2.80
CA ASP A 172 14.72 -22.23 -4.21
C ASP A 172 16.24 -22.46 -4.38
N GLY A 173 16.98 -22.69 -3.28
CA GLY A 173 18.44 -22.92 -3.30
C GLY A 173 19.26 -21.68 -3.62
N ARG A 174 18.71 -20.50 -3.36
CA ARG A 174 19.31 -19.22 -3.72
C ARG A 174 19.83 -18.48 -2.47
N GLU A 175 20.76 -17.57 -2.70
CA GLU A 175 21.34 -16.70 -1.67
C GLU A 175 20.78 -15.30 -1.78
N ALA A 176 20.18 -14.79 -0.70
CA ALA A 176 19.73 -13.41 -0.62
C ALA A 176 20.92 -12.46 -0.53
N LEU A 177 21.05 -11.56 -1.49
CA LEU A 177 22.16 -10.61 -1.56
C LEU A 177 21.84 -9.29 -0.84
N PHE A 178 20.62 -8.79 -1.05
CA PHE A 178 20.21 -7.47 -0.59
C PHE A 178 18.70 -7.35 -0.59
N GLY A 179 18.15 -6.72 0.45
CA GLY A 179 16.74 -6.37 0.55
C GLY A 179 16.50 -4.87 0.46
N MET A 180 15.38 -4.48 -0.13
CA MET A 180 14.88 -3.12 -0.12
C MET A 180 13.43 -3.13 0.36
N TYR A 181 13.14 -2.31 1.40
CA TYR A 181 11.81 -2.14 1.93
C TYR A 181 11.29 -0.73 1.63
N ILE A 182 10.23 -0.65 0.80
CA ILE A 182 9.53 0.59 0.45
C ILE A 182 8.23 0.58 1.24
N ASP A 183 8.09 1.50 2.18
CA ASP A 183 6.97 1.53 3.10
C ASP A 183 6.16 2.82 2.94
N CYS A 184 4.85 2.72 3.02
CA CYS A 184 3.99 3.90 2.99
C CYS A 184 4.24 4.79 4.21
N ALA A 185 4.42 6.09 3.98
CA ALA A 185 4.62 7.04 5.06
C ALA A 185 3.47 7.07 6.08
N GLY A 186 2.26 6.71 5.66
CA GLY A 186 1.11 6.55 6.55
C GLY A 186 1.16 5.31 7.45
N ARG A 187 2.16 4.44 7.31
CA ARG A 187 2.35 3.21 8.11
C ARG A 187 3.37 3.36 9.23
N THR A 188 4.03 4.51 9.33
CA THR A 188 4.93 4.81 10.47
C THR A 188 4.22 4.59 11.81
N ALA A 189 4.97 4.24 12.85
CA ALA A 189 4.44 3.99 14.18
C ALA A 189 3.55 5.14 14.70
N THR A 190 3.96 6.38 14.47
CA THR A 190 3.19 7.57 14.86
C THR A 190 1.82 7.63 14.19
N TYR A 191 1.75 7.38 12.86
CA TYR A 191 0.48 7.41 12.12
C TYR A 191 -0.40 6.20 12.38
N SER A 192 0.21 5.07 12.69
CA SER A 192 -0.48 3.81 12.99
C SER A 192 -0.82 3.65 14.47
N ASN A 193 -0.56 4.68 15.28
CA ASN A 193 -0.81 4.69 16.73
C ASN A 193 -0.25 3.44 17.44
N THR A 194 1.01 3.13 17.16
CA THR A 194 1.76 2.03 17.77
C THR A 194 3.12 2.53 18.24
N THR A 195 3.78 1.76 19.08
CA THR A 195 5.17 2.00 19.51
C THR A 195 6.19 1.21 18.69
N THR A 196 5.73 0.31 17.83
CA THR A 196 6.59 -0.56 17.02
C THR A 196 6.59 -0.06 15.59
N GLU A 197 7.75 0.30 15.07
CA GLU A 197 7.91 0.56 13.63
C GLU A 197 7.85 -0.75 12.85
N GLU A 198 7.05 -0.79 11.80
CA GLU A 198 6.93 -1.96 10.94
C GLU A 198 8.27 -2.36 10.32
N ALA A 199 9.05 -1.38 9.89
CA ALA A 199 10.39 -1.60 9.35
C ALA A 199 11.31 -2.34 10.35
N SER A 200 11.10 -2.19 11.66
CA SER A 200 11.91 -2.89 12.66
C SER A 200 11.69 -4.41 12.64
N VAL A 201 10.45 -4.86 12.46
CA VAL A 201 10.17 -6.30 12.40
C VAL A 201 10.66 -6.93 11.10
N VAL A 202 10.65 -6.19 10.00
CA VAL A 202 11.29 -6.62 8.74
C VAL A 202 12.79 -6.73 8.93
N GLN A 203 13.42 -5.73 9.55
CA GLN A 203 14.86 -5.75 9.84
C GLN A 203 15.26 -6.92 10.76
N GLU A 204 14.46 -7.24 11.77
CA GLU A 204 14.69 -8.40 12.65
C GLU A 204 14.73 -9.72 11.86
N VAL A 205 13.83 -9.88 10.88
CA VAL A 205 13.86 -11.06 9.99
C VAL A 205 15.15 -11.07 9.18
N PHE A 206 15.52 -9.97 8.55
CA PHE A 206 16.73 -9.89 7.71
C PHE A 206 18.02 -10.14 8.51
N ASN A 207 18.07 -9.71 9.76
CA ASN A 207 19.19 -9.99 10.67
C ASN A 207 19.39 -11.50 10.90
N GLN A 208 18.30 -12.30 10.94
CA GLN A 208 18.40 -13.76 11.11
C GLN A 208 19.06 -14.45 9.90
N TYR A 209 18.95 -13.83 8.73
CA TYR A 209 19.55 -14.34 7.48
C TYR A 209 20.88 -13.65 7.14
N ASN A 210 21.34 -12.73 7.99
CA ASN A 210 22.55 -11.93 7.75
C ASN A 210 22.53 -11.21 6.40
N THR A 211 21.35 -10.77 5.96
CA THR A 211 21.12 -10.10 4.68
C THR A 211 20.95 -8.59 4.92
N PRO A 212 21.72 -7.73 4.20
CA PRO A 212 21.55 -6.28 4.35
C PRO A 212 20.19 -5.82 3.83
N LEU A 213 19.58 -4.87 4.56
CA LEU A 213 18.30 -4.25 4.23
C LEU A 213 18.47 -2.73 4.17
N LEU A 214 17.96 -2.12 3.10
CA LEU A 214 17.77 -0.68 2.98
C LEU A 214 16.27 -0.41 2.90
N GLY A 215 15.77 0.61 3.58
CA GLY A 215 14.38 1.00 3.49
C GLY A 215 14.18 2.51 3.52
N PHE A 216 13.01 2.93 3.08
CA PHE A 216 12.55 4.31 3.16
C PHE A 216 11.03 4.40 3.12
N TYR A 217 10.51 5.49 3.66
CA TYR A 217 9.07 5.80 3.58
C TYR A 217 8.74 6.55 2.30
N SER A 218 7.60 6.22 1.70
CA SER A 218 7.13 6.74 0.42
C SER A 218 5.72 7.35 0.52
N GLY A 219 5.39 8.18 -0.46
CA GLY A 219 4.05 8.75 -0.59
C GLY A 219 3.09 7.83 -1.35
N VAL A 220 3.64 6.97 -2.20
CA VAL A 220 2.93 5.95 -2.99
C VAL A 220 3.93 4.83 -3.27
N GLU A 221 3.50 3.61 -3.18
CA GLU A 221 4.31 2.44 -3.51
C GLU A 221 3.95 1.94 -4.91
N VAL A 222 4.93 1.48 -5.69
CA VAL A 222 4.71 0.87 -7.01
C VAL A 222 5.30 -0.52 -7.02
N ALA A 223 4.46 -1.52 -7.29
CA ALA A 223 4.90 -2.91 -7.41
C ALA A 223 4.07 -3.69 -8.44
N PRO A 224 4.63 -4.79 -8.98
CA PRO A 224 3.87 -5.70 -9.82
C PRO A 224 2.79 -6.43 -9.01
N LEU A 225 1.54 -6.26 -9.40
CA LEU A 225 0.41 -7.05 -8.93
C LEU A 225 -0.23 -7.71 -10.14
N LEU A 226 -0.32 -9.06 -10.14
CA LEU A 226 -0.88 -9.84 -11.25
C LEU A 226 -0.33 -9.41 -12.62
N GLN A 227 1.00 -9.37 -12.73
CA GLN A 227 1.79 -9.07 -13.94
C GLN A 227 1.71 -7.61 -14.44
N LYS A 228 1.08 -6.70 -13.71
CA LYS A 228 1.05 -5.28 -14.02
C LYS A 228 1.51 -4.46 -12.82
N SER A 229 2.51 -3.60 -13.02
CA SER A 229 2.91 -2.64 -11.98
C SER A 229 1.82 -1.60 -11.76
N ARG A 230 1.49 -1.34 -10.48
CA ARG A 230 0.41 -0.46 -10.04
C ARG A 230 0.89 0.43 -8.91
N GLY A 231 0.29 1.61 -8.80
CA GLY A 231 0.34 2.40 -7.57
C GLY A 231 -0.45 1.71 -6.46
N LEU A 232 0.09 1.72 -5.26
CA LEU A 232 -0.47 1.08 -4.08
C LEU A 232 -0.51 2.10 -2.94
N ASP A 233 -1.55 2.03 -2.13
CA ASP A 233 -1.73 2.87 -0.96
C ASP A 233 -1.72 2.01 0.31
N TRP A 234 -1.27 2.57 1.43
CA TRP A 234 -1.22 1.86 2.70
C TRP A 234 -0.47 0.52 2.65
N THR A 235 0.59 0.44 1.87
CA THR A 235 1.23 -0.83 1.51
C THR A 235 2.72 -0.77 1.79
N GLY A 236 3.28 -1.88 2.26
CA GLY A 236 4.72 -2.13 2.29
C GLY A 236 5.12 -3.02 1.12
N ILE A 237 6.23 -2.71 0.47
CA ILE A 237 6.81 -3.53 -0.60
C ILE A 237 8.19 -3.97 -0.16
N LEU A 238 8.39 -5.27 -0.07
CA LEU A 238 9.69 -5.86 0.17
C LEU A 238 10.22 -6.47 -1.11
N VAL A 239 11.43 -6.08 -1.50
CA VAL A 239 12.16 -6.64 -2.65
C VAL A 239 13.45 -7.26 -2.14
N VAL A 240 13.76 -8.47 -2.59
CA VAL A 240 15.04 -9.14 -2.31
C VAL A 240 15.67 -9.54 -3.62
N LEU A 241 16.90 -9.14 -3.83
CA LEU A 241 17.71 -9.62 -4.92
C LEU A 241 18.43 -10.88 -4.44
N ALA A 242 18.20 -11.99 -5.11
CA ALA A 242 18.83 -13.27 -4.78
C ALA A 242 19.70 -13.75 -5.95
N LYS A 243 20.88 -14.25 -5.61
CA LYS A 243 21.83 -14.82 -6.58
C LYS A 243 21.28 -16.11 -7.19
N GLU A 244 21.56 -16.32 -8.47
CA GLU A 244 21.28 -17.60 -9.14
C GLU A 244 22.11 -18.74 -8.60
#